data_7e3835f98c3d3bbe08960c7913950d7d
#
_entry.id   7e3835f98c3d3bbe08960c7913950d7d
#
_cell.length_a   1.000
_cell.length_b   1.000
_cell.length_c   1.000
_cell.angle_alpha   90.00
_cell.angle_beta   90.00
_cell.angle_gamma   90.00
#
_symmetry.space_group_name_H-M   'P 1'
#
loop_
_entity.id
_entity.type
_entity.pdbx_description
1 polymer ?
#
loop_
_entity_poly.entity_id
_entity_poly.type
_entity_poly.pdbx_seq_one_letter_code
_entity_poly.pdbx_strand_id
1 'polypeptide(L)'
;MTFEKQTIGTATLYRGDCMKVLPTLGRFDAVITDPPYGINESAGKAKTRTGPSGIGGGKYVRDYGNDSWDKSPVNKNLINSIIAQAGVSVIFGGNYYDLPPTSCWLVWDKLNGDNDFADCELAWTNLPKAIRRLQFLWNGMLRANKEKRGDHPTQKPEGVMRWCIEQAGNPQTILDPFMGSGTTGVAAIQLGRTFTGIEREAKYFDIACKRIEQAYAQGQLFDPAPPVQVQESLI
;
A
#
# COMPACT_ATOMS: atom_id res chain seq x y z
N MET A 1 6.66 -23.99 -11.13
CA MET A 1 5.86 -22.79 -10.90
C MET A 1 6.78 -21.60 -11.11
N THR A 2 6.58 -20.81 -12.14
CA THR A 2 7.50 -19.72 -12.49
C THR A 2 6.87 -18.41 -12.06
N PHE A 3 7.42 -17.79 -11.02
CA PHE A 3 7.26 -16.38 -10.70
C PHE A 3 8.65 -15.72 -10.81
N GLU A 4 8.66 -14.47 -11.22
CA GLU A 4 9.88 -13.66 -11.25
C GLU A 4 10.15 -13.09 -9.86
N LYS A 5 11.43 -13.02 -9.50
CA LYS A 5 11.87 -12.45 -8.21
C LYS A 5 12.92 -11.38 -8.47
N GLN A 6 12.75 -10.22 -7.87
CA GLN A 6 13.72 -9.13 -7.85
C GLN A 6 14.03 -8.72 -6.41
N THR A 7 15.31 -8.51 -6.11
CA THR A 7 15.74 -8.01 -4.79
C THR A 7 16.38 -6.64 -4.97
N ILE A 8 15.93 -5.67 -4.16
CA ILE A 8 16.38 -4.28 -4.16
C ILE A 8 16.69 -3.92 -2.71
N GLY A 9 17.97 -3.96 -2.33
CA GLY A 9 18.39 -3.79 -0.95
C GLY A 9 17.68 -4.76 0.01
N THR A 10 16.90 -4.27 1.00
CA THR A 10 16.11 -5.08 1.93
C THR A 10 14.70 -5.41 1.39
N ALA A 11 14.37 -5.02 0.16
CA ALA A 11 13.10 -5.36 -0.46
C ALA A 11 13.23 -6.59 -1.36
N THR A 12 12.27 -7.51 -1.27
CA THR A 12 12.11 -8.66 -2.17
C THR A 12 10.76 -8.58 -2.85
N LEU A 13 10.76 -8.51 -4.18
CA LEU A 13 9.56 -8.35 -4.99
C LEU A 13 9.32 -9.59 -5.84
N TYR A 14 8.08 -10.03 -5.90
CA TYR A 14 7.67 -11.18 -6.71
C TYR A 14 6.64 -10.74 -7.75
N ARG A 15 6.91 -11.05 -9.03
CA ARG A 15 5.90 -10.93 -10.09
C ARG A 15 5.19 -12.26 -10.25
N GLY A 16 3.94 -12.33 -9.82
CA GLY A 16 3.16 -13.56 -9.88
C GLY A 16 1.84 -13.50 -9.13
N ASP A 17 1.13 -14.60 -9.19
CA ASP A 17 -0.10 -14.81 -8.43
C ASP A 17 0.23 -15.02 -6.95
N CYS A 18 -0.32 -14.18 -6.06
CA CYS A 18 -0.08 -14.28 -4.63
C CYS A 18 -0.48 -15.65 -4.05
N MET A 19 -1.51 -16.31 -4.58
CA MET A 19 -1.87 -17.67 -4.16
C MET A 19 -0.76 -18.70 -4.39
N LYS A 20 0.12 -18.47 -5.38
CA LYS A 20 1.24 -19.36 -5.70
C LYS A 20 2.51 -18.97 -4.95
N VAL A 21 2.69 -17.69 -4.66
CA VAL A 21 3.88 -17.16 -3.99
C VAL A 21 3.78 -17.31 -2.48
N LEU A 22 2.64 -16.93 -1.86
CA LEU A 22 2.45 -16.95 -0.40
C LEU A 22 2.88 -18.27 0.27
N PRO A 23 2.53 -19.47 -0.26
CA PRO A 23 2.93 -20.73 0.37
C PRO A 23 4.43 -21.00 0.38
N THR A 24 5.22 -20.25 -0.41
CA THR A 24 6.68 -20.37 -0.48
C THR A 24 7.41 -19.42 0.47
N LEU A 25 6.66 -18.51 1.11
CA LEU A 25 7.20 -17.50 2.02
C LEU A 25 7.12 -17.96 3.47
N GLY A 26 8.03 -17.45 4.30
CA GLY A 26 7.96 -17.57 5.75
C GLY A 26 6.93 -16.63 6.38
N ARG A 27 6.98 -16.52 7.71
CA ARG A 27 6.16 -15.57 8.47
C ARG A 27 6.80 -14.19 8.50
N PHE A 28 5.93 -13.19 8.65
CA PHE A 28 6.29 -11.78 8.76
C PHE A 28 5.81 -11.21 10.10
N ASP A 29 6.37 -10.08 10.51
CA ASP A 29 5.85 -9.35 11.67
C ASP A 29 4.49 -8.73 11.33
N ALA A 30 4.36 -8.14 10.13
CA ALA A 30 3.10 -7.57 9.68
C ALA A 30 2.79 -7.83 8.20
N VAL A 31 1.49 -7.95 7.91
CA VAL A 31 0.90 -7.77 6.58
C VAL A 31 0.20 -6.42 6.55
N ILE A 32 0.54 -5.59 5.55
CA ILE A 32 -0.12 -4.30 5.31
C ILE A 32 -0.46 -4.24 3.82
N THR A 33 -1.74 -4.30 3.48
CA THR A 33 -2.16 -4.59 2.11
C THR A 33 -3.49 -3.96 1.73
N ASP A 34 -3.68 -3.75 0.42
CA ASP A 34 -4.88 -3.19 -0.21
C ASP A 34 -5.39 -4.12 -1.31
N PRO A 35 -6.10 -5.21 -0.95
CA PRO A 35 -6.58 -6.20 -1.92
C PRO A 35 -7.71 -5.64 -2.81
N PRO A 36 -7.98 -6.22 -4.01
CA PRO A 36 -9.12 -5.85 -4.86
C PRO A 36 -10.46 -6.03 -4.16
N TYR A 37 -11.30 -4.98 -4.14
CA TYR A 37 -12.60 -4.98 -3.45
C TYR A 37 -13.74 -5.61 -4.25
N GLY A 38 -13.57 -5.80 -5.56
CA GLY A 38 -14.61 -6.32 -6.45
C GLY A 38 -15.68 -5.29 -6.84
N ILE A 39 -15.40 -4.01 -6.70
CA ILE A 39 -16.35 -2.92 -6.97
C ILE A 39 -16.20 -2.31 -8.37
N ASN A 40 -15.41 -2.95 -9.26
CA ASN A 40 -15.12 -2.47 -10.62
C ASN A 40 -14.59 -1.02 -10.67
N GLU A 41 -13.77 -0.62 -9.71
CA GLU A 41 -13.29 0.76 -9.64
C GLU A 41 -12.44 1.16 -10.86
N SER A 42 -11.77 0.19 -11.49
CA SER A 42 -10.98 0.39 -12.72
C SER A 42 -11.82 0.68 -13.97
N ALA A 43 -13.04 0.13 -14.05
CA ALA A 43 -13.83 0.16 -15.30
C ALA A 43 -14.97 1.19 -15.31
N GLY A 44 -15.46 1.66 -14.16
CA GLY A 44 -16.76 2.34 -14.05
C GLY A 44 -16.72 3.85 -13.91
N LYS A 45 -15.75 4.41 -13.25
CA LYS A 45 -15.78 5.83 -12.83
C LYS A 45 -15.32 6.83 -13.89
N ALA A 46 -14.72 6.40 -14.98
CA ALA A 46 -14.37 7.30 -16.08
C ALA A 46 -15.59 7.80 -16.89
N LYS A 47 -16.69 7.03 -16.88
CA LYS A 47 -17.89 7.34 -17.69
C LYS A 47 -18.97 8.17 -16.97
N THR A 48 -19.00 8.19 -15.65
CA THR A 48 -20.05 8.87 -14.86
C THR A 48 -19.66 10.25 -14.32
N ARG A 49 -18.43 10.70 -14.53
CA ARG A 49 -17.91 11.99 -14.01
C ARG A 49 -18.19 13.20 -14.92
N THR A 50 -19.11 13.11 -15.84
CA THR A 50 -19.63 14.27 -16.58
C THR A 50 -20.87 14.81 -15.87
N GLY A 51 -20.67 15.53 -14.76
CA GLY A 51 -21.72 16.35 -14.16
C GLY A 51 -22.01 17.55 -15.04
N PRO A 52 -23.27 18.10 -15.06
CA PRO A 52 -23.69 19.18 -15.92
C PRO A 52 -23.29 20.58 -15.39
N SER A 53 -22.09 20.75 -14.86
CA SER A 53 -21.60 22.07 -14.44
C SER A 53 -20.45 22.49 -15.33
N GLY A 54 -20.80 23.16 -16.42
CA GLY A 54 -19.87 23.78 -17.33
C GLY A 54 -19.15 24.99 -16.74
N ILE A 55 -18.03 24.75 -16.02
CA ILE A 55 -16.96 25.73 -15.87
C ILE A 55 -15.64 24.96 -15.77
N GLY A 56 -14.79 25.06 -16.80
CA GLY A 56 -13.45 24.46 -16.80
C GLY A 56 -13.31 23.18 -17.61
N GLY A 57 -13.55 23.25 -18.93
CA GLY A 57 -13.29 22.14 -19.85
C GLY A 57 -11.81 21.76 -19.92
N GLY A 58 -11.44 20.66 -19.33
CA GLY A 58 -10.16 20.01 -19.47
C GLY A 58 -10.35 18.50 -19.52
N LYS A 59 -10.47 17.95 -20.75
CA LYS A 59 -10.41 16.51 -21.03
C LYS A 59 -9.05 15.94 -20.67
N TYR A 60 -8.80 15.60 -19.42
CA TYR A 60 -7.73 14.70 -19.03
C TYR A 60 -8.30 13.56 -18.19
N VAL A 61 -9.18 12.77 -18.80
CA VAL A 61 -9.45 11.42 -18.34
C VAL A 61 -8.24 10.58 -18.77
N ARG A 62 -7.32 10.30 -17.86
CA ARG A 62 -6.28 9.29 -18.13
C ARG A 62 -7.01 7.97 -18.33
N ASP A 63 -6.83 7.38 -19.50
CA ASP A 63 -7.26 6.01 -19.79
C ASP A 63 -6.30 5.07 -19.05
N TYR A 64 -6.76 4.44 -17.99
CA TYR A 64 -6.00 3.44 -17.24
C TYR A 64 -6.10 2.04 -17.84
N GLY A 65 -6.74 1.91 -19.04
CA GLY A 65 -6.98 0.63 -19.68
C GLY A 65 -8.18 -0.12 -19.10
N ASN A 66 -8.54 -1.22 -19.75
CA ASN A 66 -9.64 -2.12 -19.35
C ASN A 66 -9.13 -3.19 -18.37
N ASP A 67 -8.36 -2.80 -17.34
CA ASP A 67 -7.80 -3.73 -16.39
C ASP A 67 -8.89 -4.37 -15.52
N SER A 68 -9.03 -5.68 -15.68
CA SER A 68 -10.10 -6.47 -15.03
C SER A 68 -9.74 -6.97 -13.64
N TRP A 69 -8.72 -6.40 -13.00
CA TRP A 69 -8.20 -6.90 -11.73
C TRP A 69 -9.17 -6.73 -10.54
N ASP A 70 -10.11 -5.80 -10.61
CA ASP A 70 -11.08 -5.51 -9.53
C ASP A 70 -12.51 -5.99 -9.86
N LYS A 71 -12.66 -7.07 -10.67
CA LYS A 71 -13.98 -7.62 -11.01
C LYS A 71 -14.63 -8.43 -9.91
N SER A 72 -13.84 -8.99 -9.01
CA SER A 72 -14.32 -9.83 -7.93
C SER A 72 -13.50 -9.56 -6.66
N PRO A 73 -14.14 -9.53 -5.48
CA PRO A 73 -13.42 -9.42 -4.24
C PRO A 73 -12.54 -10.65 -4.04
N VAL A 74 -11.46 -10.49 -3.31
CA VAL A 74 -10.62 -11.60 -2.90
C VAL A 74 -11.43 -12.58 -2.06
N ASN A 75 -11.32 -13.88 -2.33
CA ASN A 75 -12.09 -14.88 -1.61
C ASN A 75 -11.62 -15.02 -0.15
N LYS A 76 -12.52 -15.50 0.72
CA LYS A 76 -12.29 -15.65 2.17
C LYS A 76 -11.05 -16.49 2.48
N ASN A 77 -10.80 -17.57 1.73
CA ASN A 77 -9.67 -18.46 2.00
C ASN A 77 -8.34 -17.75 1.78
N LEU A 78 -8.23 -16.93 0.73
CA LEU A 78 -7.02 -16.14 0.46
C LEU A 78 -6.82 -15.08 1.54
N ILE A 79 -7.87 -14.36 1.96
CA ILE A 79 -7.79 -13.40 3.06
C ILE A 79 -7.31 -14.09 4.34
N ASN A 80 -7.86 -15.25 4.69
CA ASN A 80 -7.42 -16.01 5.87
C ASN A 80 -5.95 -16.46 5.76
N SER A 81 -5.51 -16.87 4.56
CA SER A 81 -4.11 -17.23 4.32
C SER A 81 -3.18 -16.03 4.50
N ILE A 82 -3.60 -14.84 4.05
CA ILE A 82 -2.85 -13.59 4.21
C ILE A 82 -2.73 -13.24 5.69
N ILE A 83 -3.82 -13.29 6.46
CA ILE A 83 -3.81 -13.02 7.91
C ILE A 83 -2.88 -14.00 8.64
N ALA A 84 -2.87 -15.27 8.24
CA ALA A 84 -2.03 -16.29 8.85
C ALA A 84 -0.52 -16.09 8.61
N GLN A 85 -0.14 -15.28 7.60
CA GLN A 85 1.28 -15.02 7.28
C GLN A 85 1.98 -14.09 8.28
N ALA A 86 1.24 -13.36 9.12
CA ALA A 86 1.86 -12.38 10.01
C ALA A 86 1.26 -12.36 11.42
N GLY A 87 1.97 -11.74 12.36
CA GLY A 87 1.46 -11.47 13.70
C GLY A 87 0.44 -10.34 13.71
N VAL A 88 0.71 -9.28 12.93
CA VAL A 88 -0.18 -8.12 12.75
C VAL A 88 -0.68 -8.06 11.32
N SER A 89 -1.96 -7.72 11.16
CA SER A 89 -2.57 -7.53 9.83
C SER A 89 -3.29 -6.19 9.76
N VAL A 90 -3.05 -5.45 8.66
CA VAL A 90 -3.74 -4.22 8.27
C VAL A 90 -4.25 -4.43 6.85
N ILE A 91 -5.57 -4.52 6.68
CA ILE A 91 -6.22 -4.86 5.41
C ILE A 91 -7.19 -3.73 5.03
N PHE A 92 -6.82 -2.94 4.02
CA PHE A 92 -7.69 -1.90 3.48
C PHE A 92 -8.95 -2.51 2.86
N GLY A 93 -10.05 -1.74 2.86
CA GLY A 93 -11.33 -2.23 2.39
C GLY A 93 -11.90 -3.37 3.22
N GLY A 94 -11.53 -3.50 4.50
CA GLY A 94 -12.00 -4.56 5.38
C GLY A 94 -13.52 -4.66 5.50
N ASN A 95 -14.25 -3.59 5.14
CA ASN A 95 -15.71 -3.56 5.07
C ASN A 95 -16.29 -4.32 3.86
N TYR A 96 -15.46 -4.75 2.91
CA TYR A 96 -15.86 -5.55 1.75
C TYR A 96 -15.61 -7.05 1.93
N TYR A 97 -14.98 -7.46 3.05
CA TYR A 97 -14.57 -8.84 3.29
C TYR A 97 -15.23 -9.41 4.55
N ASP A 98 -15.42 -10.72 4.57
CA ASP A 98 -15.85 -11.45 5.76
C ASP A 98 -14.64 -11.68 6.69
N LEU A 99 -14.36 -10.68 7.52
CA LEU A 99 -13.26 -10.65 8.48
C LEU A 99 -13.77 -10.83 9.90
N PRO A 100 -12.95 -11.39 10.82
CA PRO A 100 -13.31 -11.47 12.22
C PRO A 100 -13.66 -10.10 12.82
N PRO A 101 -14.54 -10.03 13.83
CA PRO A 101 -14.74 -8.79 14.59
C PRO A 101 -13.44 -8.24 15.14
N THR A 102 -13.29 -6.92 15.10
CA THR A 102 -12.11 -6.23 15.63
C THR A 102 -12.50 -5.00 16.45
N SER A 103 -11.70 -4.68 17.48
CA SER A 103 -11.81 -3.43 18.22
C SER A 103 -11.06 -2.27 17.55
N CYS A 104 -10.14 -2.54 16.64
CA CYS A 104 -9.26 -1.54 16.05
C CYS A 104 -9.42 -1.45 14.53
N TRP A 105 -10.12 -0.45 14.08
CA TRP A 105 -10.08 0.00 12.69
C TRP A 105 -9.10 1.16 12.55
N LEU A 106 -8.34 1.18 11.47
CA LEU A 106 -7.61 2.35 11.02
C LEU A 106 -8.48 3.09 10.00
N VAL A 107 -8.80 4.34 10.32
CA VAL A 107 -9.66 5.20 9.50
C VAL A 107 -8.80 6.28 8.87
N TRP A 108 -8.68 6.26 7.56
CA TRP A 108 -8.08 7.35 6.81
C TRP A 108 -9.16 8.32 6.35
N ASP A 109 -9.26 9.46 7.02
CA ASP A 109 -10.12 10.58 6.70
C ASP A 109 -9.43 11.43 5.61
N LYS A 110 -10.07 11.54 4.44
CA LYS A 110 -9.49 12.16 3.24
C LYS A 110 -9.64 13.67 3.22
N LEU A 111 -10.41 14.23 4.15
CA LEU A 111 -10.74 15.66 4.20
C LEU A 111 -11.36 16.15 2.88
N ASN A 112 -12.23 15.36 2.27
CA ASN A 112 -12.78 15.62 0.94
C ASN A 112 -13.82 16.76 0.91
N GLY A 113 -14.40 17.15 2.06
CA GLY A 113 -15.52 18.08 2.12
C GLY A 113 -16.81 17.49 1.54
N ASP A 114 -17.74 18.36 1.17
CA ASP A 114 -19.04 17.97 0.60
C ASP A 114 -18.90 17.61 -0.90
N ASN A 115 -18.67 16.33 -1.21
CA ASN A 115 -18.63 15.81 -2.57
C ASN A 115 -19.04 14.33 -2.62
N ASP A 116 -19.22 13.77 -3.82
CA ASP A 116 -19.65 12.38 -4.02
C ASP A 116 -18.54 11.31 -3.79
N PHE A 117 -17.37 11.71 -3.34
CA PHE A 117 -16.29 10.76 -3.01
C PHE A 117 -16.42 10.28 -1.57
N ALA A 118 -15.94 9.06 -1.30
CA ALA A 118 -15.89 8.54 0.05
C ALA A 118 -15.06 9.45 0.96
N ASP A 119 -15.63 9.84 2.11
CA ASP A 119 -14.99 10.72 3.10
C ASP A 119 -13.76 10.06 3.72
N CYS A 120 -13.80 8.74 3.85
CA CYS A 120 -12.73 7.97 4.48
C CYS A 120 -12.53 6.62 3.80
N GLU A 121 -11.39 6.00 4.07
CA GLU A 121 -11.15 4.59 3.82
C GLU A 121 -10.87 3.87 5.14
N LEU A 122 -11.32 2.61 5.20
CA LEU A 122 -11.22 1.77 6.37
C LEU A 122 -10.19 0.68 6.15
N ALA A 123 -9.29 0.48 7.11
CA ALA A 123 -8.46 -0.72 7.17
C ALA A 123 -8.80 -1.51 8.43
N TRP A 124 -9.17 -2.77 8.24
CA TRP A 124 -9.35 -3.74 9.31
C TRP A 124 -7.99 -4.12 9.90
N THR A 125 -7.95 -4.30 11.23
CA THR A 125 -6.75 -4.81 11.88
C THR A 125 -7.08 -5.87 12.92
N ASN A 126 -6.12 -6.73 13.26
CA ASN A 126 -6.20 -7.63 14.41
C ASN A 126 -5.55 -7.03 15.69
N LEU A 127 -5.30 -5.73 15.71
CA LEU A 127 -4.66 -5.06 16.85
C LEU A 127 -5.62 -4.97 18.05
N PRO A 128 -5.16 -5.25 19.27
CA PRO A 128 -5.95 -5.08 20.50
C PRO A 128 -5.93 -3.61 20.96
N LYS A 129 -6.40 -2.69 20.11
CA LYS A 129 -6.41 -1.24 20.34
C LYS A 129 -7.79 -0.67 20.06
N ALA A 130 -8.04 0.56 20.49
CA ALA A 130 -9.18 1.35 20.04
C ALA A 130 -8.98 1.80 18.58
N ILE A 131 -10.09 2.19 17.93
CA ILE A 131 -10.08 2.79 16.58
C ILE A 131 -9.11 3.98 16.53
N ARG A 132 -8.37 4.09 15.44
CA ARG A 132 -7.45 5.20 15.16
C ARG A 132 -7.86 5.92 13.89
N ARG A 133 -7.70 7.23 13.85
CA ARG A 133 -7.99 8.07 12.69
C ARG A 133 -6.76 8.89 12.30
N LEU A 134 -6.46 8.90 11.00
CA LEU A 134 -5.53 9.81 10.36
C LEU A 134 -6.31 10.78 9.47
N GLN A 135 -6.10 12.06 9.61
CA GLN A 135 -6.55 13.07 8.64
C GLN A 135 -5.41 13.33 7.66
N PHE A 136 -5.61 12.98 6.38
CA PHE A 136 -4.59 13.14 5.36
C PHE A 136 -5.25 13.49 4.03
N LEU A 137 -5.10 14.77 3.63
CA LEU A 137 -5.71 15.29 2.41
C LEU A 137 -5.18 14.58 1.16
N TRP A 138 -6.08 13.95 0.44
CA TRP A 138 -5.79 13.30 -0.82
C TRP A 138 -7.04 13.26 -1.70
N ASN A 139 -7.27 14.36 -2.40
CA ASN A 139 -8.33 14.40 -3.39
C ASN A 139 -7.71 14.80 -4.73
N GLY A 140 -7.87 14.01 -5.77
CA GLY A 140 -7.46 14.23 -7.16
C GLY A 140 -6.49 15.38 -7.48
N MET A 141 -6.78 16.61 -7.07
CA MET A 141 -5.99 17.81 -7.34
C MET A 141 -5.21 18.33 -6.14
N LEU A 142 -5.72 18.20 -4.90
CA LEU A 142 -5.06 18.66 -3.68
C LEU A 142 -4.48 17.46 -2.93
N ARG A 143 -3.21 17.56 -2.52
CA ARG A 143 -2.48 16.49 -1.83
C ARG A 143 -1.60 17.06 -0.74
N ALA A 144 -1.62 16.39 0.41
CA ALA A 144 -0.67 16.70 1.46
C ALA A 144 0.77 16.47 0.96
N ASN A 145 1.70 17.28 1.44
CA ASN A 145 3.15 17.13 1.23
C ASN A 145 3.64 17.13 -0.24
N LYS A 146 2.85 17.66 -1.20
CA LYS A 146 3.21 17.70 -2.63
C LYS A 146 3.54 16.32 -3.22
N GLU A 147 3.04 15.25 -2.61
CA GLU A 147 3.27 13.88 -3.06
C GLU A 147 2.79 13.69 -4.51
N LYS A 148 3.65 13.17 -5.38
CA LYS A 148 3.31 12.99 -6.81
C LYS A 148 2.37 11.79 -6.96
N ARG A 149 1.29 11.97 -7.71
CA ARG A 149 0.45 10.84 -8.11
C ARG A 149 1.20 9.98 -9.11
N GLY A 150 1.38 8.70 -8.79
CA GLY A 150 1.91 7.72 -9.72
C GLY A 150 0.91 7.35 -10.82
N ASP A 151 1.32 6.44 -11.68
CA ASP A 151 0.51 5.96 -12.81
C ASP A 151 -0.50 4.87 -12.42
N HIS A 152 -0.61 4.54 -11.12
CA HIS A 152 -1.63 3.58 -10.64
C HIS A 152 -2.92 4.32 -10.23
N PRO A 153 -4.11 3.86 -10.70
CA PRO A 153 -5.39 4.58 -10.50
C PRO A 153 -5.80 4.72 -9.04
N THR A 154 -5.50 3.72 -8.22
CA THR A 154 -5.90 3.62 -6.80
C THR A 154 -4.70 3.67 -5.85
N GLN A 155 -3.60 4.32 -6.26
CA GLN A 155 -2.41 4.43 -5.41
C GLN A 155 -2.74 5.08 -4.07
N LYS A 156 -2.43 4.38 -2.97
CA LYS A 156 -2.49 4.94 -1.62
C LYS A 156 -1.36 5.97 -1.40
N PRO A 157 -1.58 7.01 -0.59
CA PRO A 157 -0.51 7.94 -0.21
C PRO A 157 0.58 7.27 0.63
N GLU A 158 1.83 7.65 0.42
CA GLU A 158 2.96 7.14 1.22
C GLU A 158 2.81 7.48 2.70
N GLY A 159 2.32 8.70 3.00
CA GLY A 159 2.06 9.12 4.39
C GLY A 159 1.02 8.24 5.10
N VAL A 160 0.00 7.76 4.40
CA VAL A 160 -0.99 6.82 4.95
C VAL A 160 -0.36 5.46 5.25
N MET A 161 0.47 4.93 4.32
CA MET A 161 1.13 3.65 4.51
C MET A 161 2.15 3.69 5.64
N ARG A 162 2.91 4.78 5.77
CA ARG A 162 3.82 5.02 6.92
C ARG A 162 3.06 4.99 8.24
N TRP A 163 1.95 5.72 8.32
CA TRP A 163 1.10 5.70 9.50
C TRP A 163 0.58 4.29 9.83
N CYS A 164 0.17 3.50 8.83
CA CYS A 164 -0.23 2.11 9.05
C CYS A 164 0.89 1.25 9.64
N ILE A 165 2.13 1.42 9.16
CA ILE A 165 3.33 0.73 9.68
C ILE A 165 3.57 1.13 11.15
N GLU A 166 3.46 2.41 11.48
CA GLU A 166 3.60 2.91 12.86
C GLU A 166 2.50 2.34 13.78
N GLN A 167 1.23 2.33 13.32
CA GLN A 167 0.12 1.76 14.10
C GLN A 167 0.29 0.25 14.32
N ALA A 168 0.86 -0.47 13.35
CA ALA A 168 1.21 -1.88 13.47
C ALA A 168 2.33 -2.18 14.47
N GLY A 169 2.92 -1.16 15.12
CA GLY A 169 3.99 -1.33 16.12
C GLY A 169 5.39 -1.30 15.52
N ASN A 170 5.58 -0.67 14.37
CA ASN A 170 6.87 -0.57 13.67
C ASN A 170 7.51 -1.94 13.39
N PRO A 171 6.80 -2.86 12.71
CA PRO A 171 7.29 -4.19 12.38
C PRO A 171 8.60 -4.13 11.59
N GLN A 172 9.49 -5.11 11.77
CA GLN A 172 10.75 -5.17 11.04
C GLN A 172 10.59 -5.78 9.64
N THR A 173 9.69 -6.76 9.51
CA THR A 173 9.40 -7.46 8.25
C THR A 173 7.95 -7.24 7.85
N ILE A 174 7.74 -6.72 6.64
CA ILE A 174 6.42 -6.33 6.13
C ILE A 174 6.14 -7.07 4.82
N LEU A 175 4.96 -7.67 4.72
CA LEU A 175 4.44 -8.30 3.52
C LEU A 175 3.27 -7.49 2.95
N ASP A 176 3.28 -7.29 1.63
CA ASP A 176 2.14 -6.79 0.86
C ASP A 176 1.87 -7.71 -0.34
N PRO A 177 0.89 -8.63 -0.26
CA PRO A 177 0.58 -9.56 -1.34
C PRO A 177 -0.17 -8.93 -2.53
N PHE A 178 -0.50 -7.63 -2.47
CA PHE A 178 -1.12 -6.85 -3.54
C PHE A 178 -0.45 -5.48 -3.66
N MET A 179 0.89 -5.48 -3.80
CA MET A 179 1.69 -4.26 -3.66
C MET A 179 1.39 -3.18 -4.71
N GLY A 180 0.77 -3.53 -5.85
CA GLY A 180 0.48 -2.59 -6.92
C GLY A 180 1.73 -1.82 -7.37
N SER A 181 1.68 -0.50 -7.29
CA SER A 181 2.81 0.39 -7.59
C SER A 181 3.85 0.50 -6.45
N GLY A 182 3.77 -0.34 -5.41
CA GLY A 182 4.79 -0.47 -4.37
C GLY A 182 4.78 0.60 -3.27
N THR A 183 3.66 1.28 -3.01
CA THR A 183 3.62 2.37 -2.01
C THR A 183 3.95 1.89 -0.61
N THR A 184 3.43 0.71 -0.21
CA THR A 184 3.79 0.07 1.07
C THR A 184 5.29 -0.19 1.16
N GLY A 185 5.90 -0.66 0.06
CA GLY A 185 7.33 -0.92 -0.03
C GLY A 185 8.16 0.36 0.11
N VAL A 186 7.79 1.43 -0.59
CA VAL A 186 8.45 2.74 -0.44
C VAL A 186 8.41 3.22 1.01
N ALA A 187 7.22 3.18 1.64
CA ALA A 187 7.06 3.57 3.04
C ALA A 187 7.89 2.69 4.00
N ALA A 188 7.95 1.38 3.75
CA ALA A 188 8.75 0.44 4.53
C ALA A 188 10.24 0.76 4.44
N ILE A 189 10.76 0.97 3.23
CA ILE A 189 12.17 1.31 3.01
C ILE A 189 12.54 2.64 3.67
N GLN A 190 11.71 3.68 3.53
CA GLN A 190 11.91 4.98 4.19
C GLN A 190 11.96 4.88 5.72
N LEU A 191 11.32 3.88 6.30
CA LEU A 191 11.34 3.56 7.73
C LEU A 191 12.44 2.54 8.12
N GLY A 192 13.31 2.14 7.21
CA GLY A 192 14.37 1.17 7.44
C GLY A 192 13.88 -0.26 7.69
N ARG A 193 12.74 -0.65 7.10
CA ARG A 193 12.14 -1.99 7.26
C ARG A 193 12.45 -2.90 6.09
N THR A 194 12.41 -4.20 6.34
CA THR A 194 12.47 -5.22 5.28
C THR A 194 11.07 -5.38 4.67
N PHE A 195 11.00 -5.40 3.35
CA PHE A 195 9.75 -5.48 2.61
C PHE A 195 9.71 -6.70 1.69
N THR A 196 8.56 -7.36 1.64
CA THR A 196 8.25 -8.36 0.61
C THR A 196 6.94 -7.96 -0.06
N GLY A 197 6.97 -7.81 -1.38
CA GLY A 197 5.81 -7.44 -2.18
C GLY A 197 5.50 -8.47 -3.26
N ILE A 198 4.21 -8.66 -3.56
CA ILE A 198 3.76 -9.50 -4.67
C ILE A 198 2.86 -8.66 -5.57
N GLU A 199 3.12 -8.70 -6.88
CA GLU A 199 2.28 -8.07 -7.89
C GLU A 199 2.15 -8.98 -9.11
N ARG A 200 0.93 -9.12 -9.61
CA ARG A 200 0.66 -9.98 -10.76
C ARG A 200 0.90 -9.29 -12.11
N GLU A 201 0.53 -8.01 -12.19
CA GLU A 201 0.59 -7.24 -13.41
C GLU A 201 2.00 -6.69 -13.65
N ALA A 202 2.63 -7.09 -14.77
CA ALA A 202 4.01 -6.71 -15.10
C ALA A 202 4.24 -5.19 -15.05
N LYS A 203 3.30 -4.40 -15.59
CA LYS A 203 3.36 -2.93 -15.59
C LYS A 203 3.50 -2.34 -14.18
N TYR A 204 2.69 -2.82 -13.23
CA TYR A 204 2.73 -2.32 -11.86
C TYR A 204 3.93 -2.85 -11.09
N PHE A 205 4.34 -4.08 -11.36
CA PHE A 205 5.59 -4.64 -10.83
C PHE A 205 6.79 -3.79 -11.22
N ASP A 206 6.94 -3.42 -12.51
CA ASP A 206 8.05 -2.58 -12.99
C ASP A 206 8.03 -1.18 -12.36
N ILE A 207 6.83 -0.61 -12.15
CA ILE A 207 6.67 0.68 -11.44
C ILE A 207 7.11 0.53 -9.98
N ALA A 208 6.71 -0.54 -9.30
CA ALA A 208 7.08 -0.79 -7.90
C ALA A 208 8.60 -0.94 -7.75
N CYS A 209 9.26 -1.69 -8.64
CA CYS A 209 10.72 -1.83 -8.64
C CYS A 209 11.41 -0.47 -8.71
N LYS A 210 11.05 0.35 -9.71
CA LYS A 210 11.64 1.69 -9.90
C LYS A 210 11.41 2.62 -8.69
N ARG A 211 10.22 2.61 -8.10
CA ARG A 211 9.91 3.46 -6.95
C ARG A 211 10.68 3.03 -5.70
N ILE A 212 10.81 1.73 -5.48
CA ILE A 212 11.57 1.19 -4.35
C ILE A 212 13.08 1.44 -4.52
N GLU A 213 13.62 1.30 -5.75
CA GLU A 213 15.00 1.70 -6.07
C GLU A 213 15.26 3.18 -5.76
N GLN A 214 14.34 4.06 -6.16
CA GLN A 214 14.43 5.49 -5.88
C GLN A 214 14.38 5.79 -4.37
N ALA A 215 13.50 5.12 -3.62
CA ALA A 215 13.41 5.27 -2.17
C ALA A 215 14.72 4.85 -1.48
N TYR A 216 15.33 3.77 -1.95
CA TYR A 216 16.63 3.30 -1.48
C TYR A 216 17.73 4.32 -1.75
N ALA A 217 17.81 4.82 -2.99
CA ALA A 217 18.81 5.81 -3.37
C ALA A 217 18.69 7.11 -2.56
N GLN A 218 17.46 7.53 -2.24
CA GLN A 218 17.22 8.70 -1.38
C GLN A 218 17.66 8.46 0.07
N GLY A 219 17.39 7.29 0.63
CA GLY A 219 17.81 6.93 2.00
C GLY A 219 19.32 6.95 2.16
N GLN A 220 20.07 6.45 1.19
CA GLN A 220 21.54 6.45 1.22
C GLN A 220 22.17 7.85 1.17
N LEU A 221 21.47 8.84 0.63
CA LEU A 221 21.94 10.24 0.60
C LEU A 221 21.83 10.95 1.95
N PHE A 222 21.02 10.42 2.88
CA PHE A 222 20.73 11.02 4.18
C PHE A 222 21.11 10.12 5.37
N ASP A 223 21.76 8.99 5.14
CA ASP A 223 22.29 8.18 6.23
C ASP A 223 23.33 9.01 6.99
N PRO A 224 23.16 9.23 8.31
CA PRO A 224 24.21 9.83 9.11
C PRO A 224 25.45 8.93 9.03
N ALA A 225 26.64 9.55 8.84
CA ALA A 225 27.91 8.84 8.85
C ALA A 225 27.95 7.85 10.04
N PRO A 226 28.50 6.65 9.86
CA PRO A 226 28.57 5.67 10.94
C PRO A 226 29.23 6.31 12.18
N PRO A 227 28.76 5.99 13.40
CA PRO A 227 29.30 6.61 14.59
C PRO A 227 30.82 6.43 14.60
N VAL A 228 31.53 7.53 14.76
CA VAL A 228 32.98 7.53 14.89
C VAL A 228 33.32 6.61 16.04
N GLN A 229 34.01 5.51 15.77
CA GLN A 229 34.55 4.64 16.81
C GLN A 229 35.53 5.50 17.62
N VAL A 230 35.13 5.87 18.84
CA VAL A 230 36.02 6.48 19.80
C VAL A 230 37.00 5.38 20.20
N GLN A 231 38.22 5.51 19.72
CA GLN A 231 39.33 4.66 20.14
C GLN A 231 39.58 4.96 21.62
N GLU A 232 39.18 4.05 22.50
CA GLU A 232 39.56 4.16 23.91
C GLU A 232 41.10 4.09 23.98
N SER A 233 41.72 5.21 24.38
CA SER A 233 43.13 5.23 24.71
C SER A 233 43.36 4.40 25.98
N LEU A 234 44.01 3.27 25.80
CA LEU A 234 44.59 2.53 26.92
C LEU A 234 45.62 3.42 27.61
N ILE A 235 45.33 3.86 28.83
CA ILE A 235 46.31 4.35 29.83
C ILE A 235 46.59 3.22 30.77
#